data_8aa9ccfab4bd296c541ac8ca463f1984
#
_entry.id   8aa9ccfab4bd296c541ac8ca463f1984
#
_cell.length_a   1.000
_cell.length_b   1.000
_cell.length_c   1.000
_cell.angle_alpha   90.00
_cell.angle_beta   90.00
_cell.angle_gamma   90.00
#
_symmetry.space_group_name_H-M   'P 1'
#
loop_
_entity.id
_entity.type
_entity.pdbx_description
1 polymer ?
#
loop_
_entity_poly.entity_id
_entity_poly.type
_entity_poly.pdbx_seq_one_letter_code
_entity_poly.pdbx_strand_id
1 'polypeptide(L)'
;MVLVRRHVRIPLWLTTVINTLFRTELASPKNYAQRHTAQLDKSVDVDVIHAELEEKQFRVNLTIIDTPGFGDFVNNRDCWAPLVDFIDDQYEAYMRQEQQPVRKQMVDRRVHACLYFIAPTGHTLKPLDIETMKRLSTRVNLIPVIAKADTLTPRDLAIFKERIREVIRLHGIRVFAPPVDAIDEASAEHARSLMASMPFSIIGSNKDVRTRDGRVVRGREYLWGVAEVENEHHCDFKKLRSLLIRTHMLDLITNMEELHYENYRQTQMETRKFGEPKVKKVENPRFKEEEEALRRKFTDQVKLEEGRFRQWEQHLIAERDRLNKDLETAHGAIKQLEAEIEAMQMSARAPRR
;
A
#
# COMPACT_ATOMS: atom_id res chain seq x y z
N MET A 1 9.18 -1.00 3.10
CA MET A 1 9.66 -0.90 1.68
C MET A 1 8.60 -0.18 0.86
N VAL A 2 8.95 0.92 0.21
CA VAL A 2 8.04 1.64 -0.69
C VAL A 2 8.33 1.23 -2.12
N LEU A 3 7.27 0.96 -2.89
CA LEU A 3 7.35 0.64 -4.31
C LEU A 3 6.76 1.80 -5.10
N VAL A 4 7.62 2.67 -5.61
CA VAL A 4 7.20 3.77 -6.48
C VAL A 4 7.12 3.28 -7.91
N ARG A 5 5.93 3.33 -8.47
CA ARG A 5 5.64 2.82 -9.81
C ARG A 5 5.32 3.95 -10.77
N ARG A 6 6.00 3.98 -11.89
CA ARG A 6 5.60 4.75 -13.05
C ARG A 6 4.93 3.88 -14.09
N HIS A 7 4.05 4.49 -14.88
CA HIS A 7 3.29 3.96 -16.01
C HIS A 7 3.97 2.81 -16.77
N VAL A 8 3.76 1.61 -16.29
CA VAL A 8 3.95 0.39 -17.05
C VAL A 8 2.54 -0.15 -17.31
N ARG A 9 2.08 -0.09 -18.52
CA ARG A 9 0.69 -0.30 -19.01
C ARG A 9 -0.05 -1.57 -18.52
N ILE A 10 0.48 -2.34 -17.56
CA ILE A 10 -0.14 -3.55 -17.02
C ILE A 10 -0.16 -3.47 -15.48
N PRO A 11 -1.34 -3.35 -14.89
CA PRO A 11 -1.51 -3.17 -13.44
C PRO A 11 -1.07 -4.38 -12.59
N LEU A 12 -1.09 -5.57 -13.15
CA LEU A 12 -0.73 -6.84 -12.48
C LEU A 12 0.78 -7.02 -12.22
N TRP A 13 1.64 -6.19 -12.82
CA TRP A 13 3.08 -6.47 -12.83
C TRP A 13 3.75 -6.28 -11.45
N LEU A 14 3.37 -5.26 -10.68
CA LEU A 14 3.95 -5.01 -9.36
C LEU A 14 3.53 -6.09 -8.37
N THR A 15 2.25 -6.44 -8.34
CA THR A 15 1.74 -7.59 -7.57
C THR A 15 2.50 -8.86 -7.92
N THR A 16 2.76 -9.08 -9.23
CA THR A 16 3.56 -10.20 -9.71
C THR A 16 5.00 -10.15 -9.20
N VAL A 17 5.66 -8.98 -9.20
CA VAL A 17 7.02 -8.82 -8.67
C VAL A 17 7.08 -9.08 -7.17
N ILE A 18 6.13 -8.56 -6.40
CA ILE A 18 6.03 -8.80 -4.96
C ILE A 18 5.88 -10.30 -4.69
N ASN A 19 4.91 -10.96 -5.34
CA ASN A 19 4.66 -12.38 -5.17
C ASN A 19 5.88 -13.23 -5.64
N THR A 20 6.58 -12.77 -6.68
CA THR A 20 7.82 -13.43 -7.14
C THR A 20 8.95 -13.25 -6.13
N LEU A 21 9.09 -12.05 -5.54
CA LEU A 21 10.17 -11.73 -4.59
C LEU A 21 10.09 -12.60 -3.34
N PHE A 22 8.90 -12.80 -2.82
CA PHE A 22 8.66 -13.57 -1.61
C PHE A 22 8.19 -15.01 -1.86
N ARG A 23 8.03 -15.43 -3.11
CA ARG A 23 7.52 -16.75 -3.53
C ARG A 23 6.16 -17.13 -2.92
N THR A 24 5.39 -16.15 -2.48
CA THR A 24 4.10 -16.32 -1.81
C THR A 24 3.09 -15.35 -2.41
N GLU A 25 1.81 -15.68 -2.43
CA GLU A 25 0.75 -14.78 -2.87
C GLU A 25 0.43 -13.76 -1.75
N LEU A 26 1.24 -12.72 -1.61
CA LEU A 26 1.04 -11.65 -0.64
C LEU A 26 0.04 -10.59 -1.11
N ALA A 27 -0.04 -10.40 -2.40
CA ALA A 27 -0.92 -9.42 -3.01
C ALA A 27 -1.82 -10.08 -4.05
N SER A 28 -3.13 -9.94 -3.89
CA SER A 28 -4.11 -10.39 -4.87
C SER A 28 -4.19 -9.43 -6.06
N PRO A 29 -4.47 -9.94 -7.27
CA PRO A 29 -4.61 -9.10 -8.45
C PRO A 29 -5.84 -8.19 -8.31
N LYS A 30 -5.63 -6.88 -8.32
CA LYS A 30 -6.71 -5.89 -8.26
C LYS A 30 -7.45 -5.80 -9.59
N ASN A 31 -8.78 -5.71 -9.53
CA ASN A 31 -9.61 -5.54 -10.71
C ASN A 31 -9.62 -4.06 -11.15
N TYR A 32 -8.95 -3.77 -12.26
CA TYR A 32 -8.75 -2.39 -12.74
C TYR A 32 -9.75 -1.95 -13.82
N ALA A 33 -10.84 -2.67 -14.01
CA ALA A 33 -11.84 -2.36 -15.04
C ALA A 33 -12.44 -0.94 -14.91
N GLN A 34 -12.48 -0.38 -13.69
CA GLN A 34 -13.02 0.97 -13.41
C GLN A 34 -11.96 2.09 -13.41
N ARG A 35 -10.70 1.78 -13.70
CA ARG A 35 -9.59 2.73 -13.60
C ARG A 35 -9.70 3.90 -14.60
N HIS A 36 -10.30 3.67 -15.75
CA HIS A 36 -10.39 4.65 -16.81
C HIS A 36 -11.35 5.83 -16.51
N THR A 37 -12.29 5.63 -15.59
CA THR A 37 -13.27 6.65 -15.22
C THR A 37 -12.82 7.60 -14.10
N ALA A 38 -11.75 7.25 -13.38
CA ALA A 38 -11.29 7.97 -12.18
C ALA A 38 -9.99 8.79 -12.39
N GLN A 39 -9.45 8.83 -13.61
CA GLN A 39 -8.07 9.30 -13.88
C GLN A 39 -7.92 10.84 -14.00
N LEU A 40 -8.99 11.60 -14.03
CA LEU A 40 -8.90 13.03 -14.31
C LEU A 40 -8.45 13.87 -13.11
N ASP A 41 -8.79 13.51 -11.88
CA ASP A 41 -8.63 14.36 -10.70
C ASP A 41 -8.09 13.66 -9.41
N LYS A 42 -7.57 12.43 -9.48
CA LYS A 42 -7.12 11.72 -8.27
C LYS A 42 -5.66 12.00 -7.91
N SER A 43 -5.44 12.24 -6.61
CA SER A 43 -4.13 12.14 -5.98
C SER A 43 -3.59 10.70 -6.04
N VAL A 44 -2.28 10.56 -5.92
CA VAL A 44 -1.63 9.23 -5.81
C VAL A 44 -2.16 8.51 -4.59
N ASP A 45 -2.79 7.35 -4.80
CA ASP A 45 -3.24 6.50 -3.70
C ASP A 45 -2.03 5.77 -3.09
N VAL A 46 -2.05 5.54 -1.78
CA VAL A 46 -1.01 4.78 -1.06
C VAL A 46 -1.66 3.54 -0.46
N ASP A 47 -1.29 2.39 -1.00
CA ASP A 47 -1.76 1.09 -0.51
C ASP A 47 -0.71 0.45 0.39
N VAL A 48 -1.09 0.07 1.60
CA VAL A 48 -0.18 -0.56 2.57
C VAL A 48 -0.55 -2.01 2.75
N ILE A 49 0.40 -2.91 2.50
CA ILE A 49 0.26 -4.36 2.66
C ILE A 49 1.22 -4.79 3.77
N HIS A 50 0.69 -5.42 4.81
CA HIS A 50 1.48 -6.04 5.86
C HIS A 50 1.60 -7.54 5.62
N ALA A 51 2.81 -8.05 5.70
CA ALA A 51 3.09 -9.46 5.56
C ALA A 51 4.11 -9.91 6.62
N GLU A 52 3.87 -11.05 7.19
CA GLU A 52 4.79 -11.72 8.09
C GLU A 52 5.43 -12.88 7.32
N LEU A 53 6.76 -12.85 7.22
CA LEU A 53 7.54 -13.86 6.55
C LEU A 53 8.29 -14.66 7.60
N GLU A 54 8.06 -15.95 7.61
CA GLU A 54 8.76 -16.87 8.49
C GLU A 54 9.59 -17.85 7.66
N GLU A 55 10.90 -17.83 7.84
CA GLU A 55 11.83 -18.79 7.22
C GLU A 55 12.68 -19.44 8.30
N LYS A 56 12.42 -20.72 8.58
CA LYS A 56 13.15 -21.55 9.57
C LYS A 56 13.22 -20.93 10.97
N GLN A 57 14.18 -20.04 11.21
CA GLN A 57 14.43 -19.43 12.52
C GLN A 57 14.28 -17.90 12.50
N PHE A 58 13.96 -17.33 11.34
CA PHE A 58 13.82 -15.89 11.18
C PHE A 58 12.38 -15.53 10.90
N ARG A 59 11.88 -14.53 11.63
CA ARG A 59 10.59 -13.90 11.40
C ARG A 59 10.84 -12.45 10.99
N VAL A 60 10.35 -12.07 9.81
CA VAL A 60 10.48 -10.73 9.27
C VAL A 60 9.11 -10.12 9.06
N ASN A 61 8.85 -9.03 9.73
CA ASN A 61 7.66 -8.22 9.49
C ASN A 61 7.92 -7.29 8.31
N LEU A 62 7.25 -7.55 7.21
CA LEU A 62 7.39 -6.78 5.97
C LEU A 62 6.18 -5.89 5.77
N THR A 63 6.42 -4.61 5.63
CA THR A 63 5.40 -3.65 5.18
C THR A 63 5.74 -3.20 3.77
N ILE A 64 4.85 -3.46 2.83
CA ILE A 64 4.98 -3.06 1.45
C ILE A 64 4.02 -1.91 1.21
N ILE A 65 4.53 -0.83 0.63
CA ILE A 65 3.75 0.36 0.30
C ILE A 65 3.75 0.47 -1.22
N ASP A 66 2.59 0.28 -1.82
CA ASP A 66 2.36 0.45 -3.26
C ASP A 66 1.76 1.83 -3.54
N THR A 67 2.21 2.47 -4.60
CA THR A 67 1.74 3.77 -5.05
C THR A 67 1.12 3.66 -6.44
N PRO A 68 -0.11 3.13 -6.55
CA PRO A 68 -0.78 3.01 -7.82
C PRO A 68 -1.12 4.39 -8.39
N GLY A 69 -1.00 4.52 -9.73
CA GLY A 69 -1.37 5.76 -10.43
C GLY A 69 -0.29 6.83 -10.51
N PHE A 70 0.87 6.64 -9.87
CA PHE A 70 1.98 7.59 -9.97
C PHE A 70 2.42 7.79 -11.43
N GLY A 71 2.35 9.05 -11.90
CA GLY A 71 2.73 9.41 -13.28
C GLY A 71 1.74 9.00 -14.38
N ASP A 72 0.56 8.50 -14.02
CA ASP A 72 -0.51 8.08 -14.95
C ASP A 72 -1.49 9.20 -15.29
N PHE A 73 -1.44 10.33 -14.57
CA PHE A 73 -2.35 11.45 -14.76
C PHE A 73 -1.98 12.32 -15.97
N VAL A 74 -2.97 13.05 -16.49
CA VAL A 74 -2.76 14.04 -17.55
C VAL A 74 -1.87 15.18 -17.03
N ASN A 75 -2.12 15.64 -15.81
CA ASN A 75 -1.29 16.62 -15.12
C ASN A 75 -0.51 15.95 -13.99
N ASN A 76 0.78 15.73 -14.21
CA ASN A 76 1.69 15.12 -13.24
C ASN A 76 2.52 16.15 -12.46
N ARG A 77 2.09 17.40 -12.45
CA ARG A 77 2.77 18.45 -11.68
C ARG A 77 2.66 18.09 -10.18
N ASP A 78 3.81 18.08 -9.51
CA ASP A 78 3.94 17.78 -8.09
C ASP A 78 3.37 16.40 -7.63
N CYS A 79 3.23 15.44 -8.56
CA CYS A 79 2.71 14.10 -8.23
C CYS A 79 3.58 13.34 -7.22
N TRP A 80 4.83 13.77 -6.99
CA TRP A 80 5.71 13.22 -5.96
C TRP A 80 5.36 13.71 -4.54
N ALA A 81 4.63 14.85 -4.41
CA ALA A 81 4.38 15.47 -3.11
C ALA A 81 3.65 14.52 -2.12
N PRO A 82 2.57 13.82 -2.48
CA PRO A 82 1.91 12.89 -1.57
C PRO A 82 2.84 11.78 -1.07
N LEU A 83 3.77 11.34 -1.92
CA LEU A 83 4.72 10.30 -1.57
C LEU A 83 5.78 10.80 -0.58
N VAL A 84 6.30 11.98 -0.83
CA VAL A 84 7.26 12.65 0.07
C VAL A 84 6.59 12.95 1.40
N ASP A 85 5.37 13.48 1.39
CA ASP A 85 4.60 13.78 2.59
C ASP A 85 4.33 12.51 3.41
N PHE A 86 3.97 11.40 2.74
CA PHE A 86 3.79 10.12 3.41
C PHE A 86 5.07 9.65 4.15
N ILE A 87 6.24 9.75 3.50
CA ILE A 87 7.52 9.37 4.11
C ILE A 87 7.84 10.27 5.30
N ASP A 88 7.69 11.58 5.14
CA ASP A 88 7.91 12.56 6.20
C ASP A 88 6.96 12.36 7.38
N ASP A 89 5.70 11.97 7.13
CA ASP A 89 4.71 11.65 8.18
C ASP A 89 5.10 10.37 8.97
N GLN A 90 5.68 9.35 8.32
CA GLN A 90 6.19 8.18 9.04
C GLN A 90 7.38 8.55 9.94
N TYR A 91 8.28 9.40 9.49
CA TYR A 91 9.38 9.92 10.31
C TYR A 91 8.88 10.75 11.47
N GLU A 92 7.89 11.61 11.23
CA GLU A 92 7.29 12.40 12.30
C GLU A 92 6.58 11.53 13.34
N ALA A 93 5.84 10.51 12.90
CA ALA A 93 5.17 9.57 13.81
C ALA A 93 6.18 8.84 14.70
N TYR A 94 7.34 8.47 14.16
CA TYR A 94 8.42 7.84 14.92
C TYR A 94 9.05 8.85 15.91
N MET A 95 9.38 10.07 15.47
CA MET A 95 9.95 11.12 16.31
C MET A 95 9.02 11.50 17.48
N ARG A 96 7.71 11.49 17.26
CA ARG A 96 6.72 11.70 18.35
C ARG A 96 6.75 10.57 19.39
N GLN A 97 6.97 9.33 18.98
CA GLN A 97 7.12 8.20 19.90
C GLN A 97 8.41 8.32 20.72
N GLU A 98 9.52 8.75 20.11
CA GLU A 98 10.78 9.00 20.81
C GLU A 98 10.68 10.05 21.92
N GLN A 99 9.81 11.05 21.73
CA GLN A 99 9.59 12.12 22.71
C GLN A 99 8.74 11.69 23.92
N GLN A 100 8.12 10.51 23.85
CA GLN A 100 7.31 10.00 24.96
C GLN A 100 8.18 9.41 26.08
N PRO A 101 7.80 9.59 27.35
CA PRO A 101 8.57 9.03 28.48
C PRO A 101 8.57 7.51 28.52
N VAL A 102 7.53 6.85 27.97
CA VAL A 102 7.42 5.39 27.92
C VAL A 102 7.67 4.90 26.52
N ARG A 103 8.85 4.29 26.28
CA ARG A 103 9.31 3.85 24.96
C ARG A 103 9.22 2.34 24.73
N LYS A 104 8.56 1.58 25.61
CA LYS A 104 8.55 0.10 25.59
C LYS A 104 7.82 -0.52 24.40
N GLN A 105 6.97 0.22 23.71
CA GLN A 105 6.14 -0.27 22.61
C GLN A 105 6.24 0.63 21.37
N MET A 106 7.44 1.04 21.03
CA MET A 106 7.63 1.83 19.81
C MET A 106 7.37 0.97 18.58
N VAL A 107 6.52 1.48 17.70
CA VAL A 107 6.25 0.84 16.40
C VAL A 107 7.03 1.58 15.33
N ASP A 108 8.00 0.91 14.73
CA ASP A 108 8.75 1.46 13.61
C ASP A 108 8.00 1.24 12.30
N ARG A 109 7.55 2.34 11.69
CA ARG A 109 6.90 2.37 10.37
C ARG A 109 7.71 3.16 9.35
N ARG A 110 8.95 3.51 9.68
CA ARG A 110 9.83 4.25 8.77
C ARG A 110 10.10 3.45 7.50
N VAL A 111 10.37 4.16 6.42
CA VAL A 111 10.61 3.54 5.12
C VAL A 111 12.09 3.22 4.95
N HIS A 112 12.46 1.95 4.97
CA HIS A 112 13.86 1.51 4.89
C HIS A 112 14.41 1.52 3.47
N ALA A 113 13.59 1.17 2.46
CA ALA A 113 14.02 1.13 1.08
C ALA A 113 12.89 1.54 0.12
N CYS A 114 13.25 2.22 -0.94
CA CYS A 114 12.35 2.61 -2.03
C CYS A 114 12.82 1.97 -3.34
N LEU A 115 12.05 1.04 -3.87
CA LEU A 115 12.27 0.50 -5.21
C LEU A 115 11.62 1.41 -6.24
N TYR A 116 12.41 2.11 -7.00
CA TYR A 116 11.93 3.00 -8.05
C TYR A 116 11.91 2.29 -9.40
N PHE A 117 10.72 2.02 -9.92
CA PHE A 117 10.53 1.28 -11.16
C PHE A 117 10.61 2.16 -12.40
N ILE A 118 11.59 1.91 -13.23
CA ILE A 118 11.85 2.61 -14.49
C ILE A 118 11.24 1.80 -15.62
N ALA A 119 10.48 2.46 -16.50
CA ALA A 119 9.94 1.83 -17.69
C ALA A 119 11.06 1.49 -18.70
N PRO A 120 11.01 0.31 -19.34
CA PRO A 120 12.05 -0.14 -20.30
C PRO A 120 11.89 0.55 -21.66
N THR A 121 12.13 1.85 -21.71
CA THR A 121 11.99 2.64 -22.94
C THR A 121 13.19 2.51 -23.88
N GLY A 122 14.34 2.07 -23.35
CA GLY A 122 15.59 1.97 -24.10
C GLY A 122 16.31 3.30 -24.36
N HIS A 123 15.70 4.44 -24.02
CA HIS A 123 16.26 5.77 -24.32
C HIS A 123 16.97 6.38 -23.12
N THR A 124 16.22 7.03 -22.21
CA THR A 124 16.75 7.71 -21.02
C THR A 124 15.66 7.86 -19.97
N LEU A 125 16.01 8.39 -18.80
CA LEU A 125 15.04 8.77 -17.77
C LEU A 125 14.20 9.97 -18.24
N LYS A 126 12.92 9.95 -17.91
CA LYS A 126 12.04 11.08 -18.18
C LYS A 126 12.26 12.16 -17.11
N PRO A 127 12.00 13.45 -17.41
CA PRO A 127 12.17 14.54 -16.45
C PRO A 127 11.44 14.31 -15.12
N LEU A 128 10.26 13.72 -15.15
CA LEU A 128 9.50 13.37 -13.95
C LEU A 128 10.23 12.35 -13.07
N ASP A 129 10.87 11.34 -13.69
CA ASP A 129 11.64 10.32 -12.94
C ASP A 129 12.84 10.95 -12.24
N ILE A 130 13.54 11.84 -12.93
CA ILE A 130 14.70 12.56 -12.40
C ILE A 130 14.29 13.39 -11.19
N GLU A 131 13.24 14.20 -11.32
CA GLU A 131 12.78 15.07 -10.22
C GLU A 131 12.29 14.25 -9.02
N THR A 132 11.54 13.18 -9.27
CA THR A 132 11.06 12.30 -8.20
C THR A 132 12.21 11.59 -7.50
N MET A 133 13.13 10.98 -8.24
CA MET A 133 14.27 10.28 -7.68
C MET A 133 15.16 11.23 -6.88
N LYS A 134 15.36 12.47 -7.35
CA LYS A 134 16.13 13.49 -6.64
C LYS A 134 15.51 13.83 -5.28
N ARG A 135 14.20 13.96 -5.18
CA ARG A 135 13.49 14.26 -3.93
C ARG A 135 13.45 13.06 -2.97
N LEU A 136 13.27 11.84 -3.51
CA LEU A 136 13.25 10.62 -2.71
C LEU A 136 14.63 10.25 -2.19
N SER A 137 15.69 10.48 -2.97
CA SER A 137 17.08 10.12 -2.60
C SER A 137 17.59 10.79 -1.33
N THR A 138 17.00 11.90 -0.92
CA THR A 138 17.37 12.59 0.33
C THR A 138 16.64 12.03 1.57
N ARG A 139 15.62 11.19 1.36
CA ARG A 139 14.72 10.72 2.42
C ARG A 139 14.74 9.21 2.66
N VAL A 140 15.08 8.44 1.62
CA VAL A 140 15.03 6.97 1.67
C VAL A 140 16.17 6.36 0.88
N ASN A 141 16.51 5.11 1.22
CA ASN A 141 17.44 4.33 0.41
C ASN A 141 16.80 4.04 -0.95
N LEU A 142 17.24 4.76 -1.98
CA LEU A 142 16.69 4.66 -3.32
C LEU A 142 17.39 3.55 -4.09
N ILE A 143 16.62 2.59 -4.62
CA ILE A 143 17.10 1.48 -5.44
C ILE A 143 16.39 1.54 -6.80
N PRO A 144 17.06 1.98 -7.87
CA PRO A 144 16.49 2.04 -9.20
C PRO A 144 16.37 0.64 -9.80
N VAL A 145 15.21 0.34 -10.39
CA VAL A 145 14.88 -0.97 -10.94
C VAL A 145 14.26 -0.81 -12.33
N ILE A 146 14.82 -1.45 -13.34
CA ILE A 146 14.26 -1.49 -14.69
C ILE A 146 13.22 -2.61 -14.75
N ALA A 147 11.99 -2.22 -15.01
CA ALA A 147 10.86 -3.13 -15.12
C ALA A 147 10.86 -3.87 -16.46
N LYS A 148 10.34 -5.12 -16.48
CA LYS A 148 10.15 -5.90 -17.72
C LYS A 148 11.42 -5.94 -18.59
N ALA A 149 12.53 -6.35 -18.01
CA ALA A 149 13.82 -6.43 -18.70
C ALA A 149 13.80 -7.32 -19.93
N ASP A 150 12.84 -8.23 -20.01
CA ASP A 150 12.58 -9.14 -21.12
C ASP A 150 12.10 -8.47 -22.43
N THR A 151 11.77 -7.18 -22.36
CA THR A 151 11.36 -6.40 -23.55
C THR A 151 12.53 -5.78 -24.32
N LEU A 152 13.71 -5.75 -23.72
CA LEU A 152 14.92 -5.19 -24.30
C LEU A 152 15.91 -6.31 -24.66
N THR A 153 16.67 -6.11 -25.75
CA THR A 153 17.79 -7.01 -26.05
C THR A 153 18.90 -6.80 -24.99
N PRO A 154 19.78 -7.80 -24.77
CA PRO A 154 20.88 -7.65 -23.80
C PRO A 154 21.78 -6.44 -24.11
N ARG A 155 22.00 -6.16 -25.41
CA ARG A 155 22.78 -5.00 -25.86
C ARG A 155 22.09 -3.68 -25.54
N ASP A 156 20.81 -3.57 -25.86
CA ASP A 156 20.04 -2.34 -25.60
C ASP A 156 19.86 -2.10 -24.10
N LEU A 157 19.69 -3.18 -23.31
CA LEU A 157 19.62 -3.11 -21.86
C LEU A 157 20.93 -2.59 -21.26
N ALA A 158 22.10 -3.03 -21.74
CA ALA A 158 23.39 -2.55 -21.29
C ALA A 158 23.57 -1.04 -21.57
N ILE A 159 23.24 -0.61 -22.80
CA ILE A 159 23.29 0.80 -23.20
C ILE A 159 22.30 1.63 -22.34
N PHE A 160 21.12 1.11 -22.10
CA PHE A 160 20.10 1.79 -21.31
C PHE A 160 20.52 1.95 -19.84
N LYS A 161 21.11 0.90 -19.23
CA LYS A 161 21.67 0.96 -17.89
C LYS A 161 22.75 2.04 -17.77
N GLU A 162 23.64 2.13 -18.74
CA GLU A 162 24.73 3.12 -18.74
C GLU A 162 24.19 4.55 -18.85
N ARG A 163 23.24 4.81 -19.73
CA ARG A 163 22.57 6.11 -19.83
C ARG A 163 21.87 6.51 -18.53
N ILE A 164 21.22 5.56 -17.85
CA ILE A 164 20.57 5.83 -16.55
C ILE A 164 21.63 6.20 -15.51
N ARG A 165 22.74 5.48 -15.44
CA ARG A 165 23.85 5.78 -14.50
C ARG A 165 24.42 7.16 -14.75
N GLU A 166 24.61 7.53 -16.00
CA GLU A 166 25.09 8.86 -16.37
C GLU A 166 24.13 9.96 -15.92
N VAL A 167 22.82 9.81 -16.15
CA VAL A 167 21.80 10.75 -15.71
C VAL A 167 21.75 10.86 -14.19
N ILE A 168 21.82 9.73 -13.47
CA ILE A 168 21.86 9.68 -11.99
C ILE A 168 23.07 10.49 -11.47
N ARG A 169 24.24 10.30 -12.09
CA ARG A 169 25.47 11.01 -11.74
C ARG A 169 25.38 12.51 -12.02
N LEU A 170 24.89 12.88 -13.21
CA LEU A 170 24.75 14.29 -13.63
C LEU A 170 23.81 15.10 -12.74
N HIS A 171 22.73 14.46 -12.30
CA HIS A 171 21.73 15.11 -11.42
C HIS A 171 22.03 14.97 -9.92
N GLY A 172 23.13 14.31 -9.54
CA GLY A 172 23.53 14.13 -8.14
C GLY A 172 22.53 13.30 -7.33
N ILE A 173 21.82 12.35 -7.97
CA ILE A 173 20.85 11.50 -7.30
C ILE A 173 21.60 10.44 -6.48
N ARG A 174 21.33 10.39 -5.18
CA ARG A 174 21.94 9.41 -4.29
C ARG A 174 21.17 8.09 -4.42
N VAL A 175 21.87 7.03 -4.82
CA VAL A 175 21.37 5.67 -4.86
C VAL A 175 21.98 4.90 -3.71
N PHE A 176 21.26 3.95 -3.14
CA PHE A 176 21.79 3.10 -2.08
C PHE A 176 23.05 2.38 -2.56
N ALA A 177 24.12 2.52 -1.82
CA ALA A 177 25.37 1.82 -2.04
C ALA A 177 25.65 0.93 -0.81
N PRO A 178 25.75 -0.39 -0.98
CA PRO A 178 26.12 -1.28 0.11
C PRO A 178 27.50 -0.87 0.65
N PRO A 179 27.70 -0.92 1.99
CA PRO A 179 29.01 -0.68 2.56
C PRO A 179 30.01 -1.71 2.04
N VAL A 180 31.22 -1.26 1.77
CA VAL A 180 32.31 -2.13 1.31
C VAL A 180 33.23 -2.36 2.52
N ASP A 181 33.16 -3.55 3.11
CA ASP A 181 34.06 -3.93 4.19
C ASP A 181 35.49 -4.11 3.64
N ALA A 182 36.41 -3.33 4.21
CA ALA A 182 37.82 -3.44 3.84
C ALA A 182 38.50 -4.72 4.38
N ILE A 183 37.87 -5.43 5.31
CA ILE A 183 38.42 -6.59 6.00
C ILE A 183 38.09 -7.89 5.27
N ASP A 184 36.89 -8.00 4.66
CA ASP A 184 36.45 -9.18 3.94
C ASP A 184 36.37 -8.90 2.43
N GLU A 185 37.39 -9.36 1.69
CA GLU A 185 37.52 -9.21 0.23
C GLU A 185 36.34 -9.84 -0.52
N ALA A 186 35.82 -10.99 -0.04
CA ALA A 186 34.69 -11.68 -0.69
C ALA A 186 33.40 -10.88 -0.55
N SER A 187 33.15 -10.29 0.62
CA SER A 187 32.01 -9.38 0.85
C SER A 187 32.13 -8.13 0.03
N ALA A 188 33.32 -7.55 -0.05
CA ALA A 188 33.62 -6.35 -0.84
C ALA A 188 33.42 -6.60 -2.34
N GLU A 189 33.85 -7.76 -2.87
CA GLU A 189 33.63 -8.12 -4.27
C GLU A 189 32.14 -8.32 -4.58
N HIS A 190 31.41 -8.97 -3.67
CA HIS A 190 29.96 -9.13 -3.80
C HIS A 190 29.24 -7.76 -3.82
N ALA A 191 29.57 -6.86 -2.93
CA ALA A 191 29.02 -5.50 -2.88
C ALA A 191 29.33 -4.72 -4.17
N ARG A 192 30.58 -4.79 -4.68
CA ARG A 192 30.96 -4.19 -5.97
C ARG A 192 30.17 -4.78 -7.15
N SER A 193 29.95 -6.10 -7.17
CA SER A 193 29.13 -6.78 -8.19
C SER A 193 27.67 -6.34 -8.16
N LEU A 194 27.11 -6.16 -6.97
CA LEU A 194 25.73 -5.62 -6.79
C LEU A 194 25.65 -4.18 -7.31
N MET A 195 26.59 -3.32 -6.94
CA MET A 195 26.63 -1.94 -7.43
C MET A 195 26.79 -1.85 -8.94
N ALA A 196 27.67 -2.67 -9.53
CA ALA A 196 27.84 -2.75 -10.97
C ALA A 196 26.57 -3.21 -11.73
N SER A 197 25.69 -3.94 -11.06
CA SER A 197 24.41 -4.39 -11.63
C SER A 197 23.30 -3.34 -11.59
N MET A 198 23.46 -2.27 -10.77
CA MET A 198 22.47 -1.19 -10.68
C MET A 198 22.47 -0.30 -11.93
N PRO A 199 21.30 0.14 -12.41
CA PRO A 199 19.95 -0.23 -11.99
C PRO A 199 19.65 -1.70 -12.28
N PHE A 200 18.97 -2.38 -11.33
CA PHE A 200 18.64 -3.80 -11.49
C PHE A 200 17.58 -3.98 -12.58
N SER A 201 17.83 -4.86 -13.49
CA SER A 201 16.87 -5.28 -14.52
C SER A 201 16.10 -6.49 -14.03
N ILE A 202 14.76 -6.40 -13.93
CA ILE A 202 13.96 -7.48 -13.37
C ILE A 202 12.83 -7.95 -14.28
N ILE A 203 12.50 -9.24 -14.11
CA ILE A 203 11.36 -9.90 -14.71
C ILE A 203 10.53 -10.48 -13.56
N GLY A 204 9.22 -10.27 -13.56
CA GLY A 204 8.33 -10.89 -12.59
C GLY A 204 7.43 -11.92 -13.30
N SER A 205 7.24 -13.08 -12.68
CA SER A 205 6.28 -14.09 -13.14
C SER A 205 5.70 -14.87 -11.96
N ASN A 206 4.39 -15.13 -12.00
CA ASN A 206 3.71 -16.04 -11.08
C ASN A 206 3.50 -17.44 -11.69
N LYS A 207 3.87 -17.62 -12.96
CA LYS A 207 3.66 -18.87 -13.70
C LYS A 207 4.93 -19.70 -13.74
N ASP A 208 4.78 -21.01 -13.57
CA ASP A 208 5.83 -21.97 -13.83
C ASP A 208 5.71 -22.43 -15.29
N VAL A 209 6.82 -22.34 -16.00
CA VAL A 209 6.93 -22.65 -17.44
C VAL A 209 7.95 -23.75 -17.63
N ARG A 210 7.70 -24.64 -18.60
CA ARG A 210 8.68 -25.67 -19.00
C ARG A 210 9.65 -25.09 -20.01
N THR A 211 10.93 -25.19 -19.70
CA THR A 211 12.01 -24.87 -20.65
C THR A 211 12.13 -25.97 -21.70
N ARG A 212 12.85 -25.68 -22.78
CA ARG A 212 13.16 -26.67 -23.83
C ARG A 212 13.88 -27.91 -23.29
N ASP A 213 14.64 -27.75 -22.21
CA ASP A 213 15.35 -28.82 -21.49
C ASP A 213 14.45 -29.65 -20.57
N GLY A 214 13.14 -29.40 -20.55
CA GLY A 214 12.17 -30.11 -19.72
C GLY A 214 12.12 -29.67 -18.25
N ARG A 215 12.97 -28.72 -17.84
CA ARG A 215 12.95 -28.15 -16.45
C ARG A 215 11.75 -27.24 -16.27
N VAL A 216 11.12 -27.31 -15.10
CA VAL A 216 10.06 -26.39 -14.69
C VAL A 216 10.71 -25.24 -13.96
N VAL A 217 10.56 -24.03 -14.48
CA VAL A 217 11.14 -22.80 -13.93
C VAL A 217 10.10 -21.71 -13.88
N ARG A 218 10.23 -20.81 -12.91
CA ARG A 218 9.39 -19.61 -12.85
C ARG A 218 9.85 -18.65 -13.94
N GLY A 219 8.97 -18.32 -14.88
CA GLY A 219 9.33 -17.53 -16.05
C GLY A 219 8.14 -17.07 -16.86
N ARG A 220 8.45 -16.43 -17.99
CA ARG A 220 7.48 -16.03 -19.01
C ARG A 220 7.78 -16.75 -20.32
N GLU A 221 6.75 -17.33 -20.88
CA GLU A 221 6.82 -17.97 -22.17
C GLU A 221 6.50 -16.99 -23.29
N TYR A 222 7.33 -16.97 -24.30
CA TYR A 222 7.20 -16.19 -25.51
C TYR A 222 7.35 -17.10 -26.73
N LEU A 223 6.90 -16.64 -27.90
CA LEU A 223 7.05 -17.38 -29.17
C LEU A 223 8.52 -17.70 -29.52
N TRP A 224 9.44 -16.85 -29.06
CA TRP A 224 10.87 -16.96 -29.30
C TRP A 224 11.63 -17.75 -28.22
N GLY A 225 11.04 -17.98 -27.07
CA GLY A 225 11.69 -18.67 -25.95
C GLY A 225 11.10 -18.39 -24.59
N VAL A 226 11.78 -18.82 -23.53
CA VAL A 226 11.38 -18.64 -22.14
C VAL A 226 12.31 -17.66 -21.45
N ALA A 227 11.76 -16.62 -20.83
CA ALA A 227 12.49 -15.70 -19.98
C ALA A 227 12.38 -16.18 -18.51
N GLU A 228 13.46 -16.69 -17.97
CA GLU A 228 13.56 -17.25 -16.62
C GLU A 228 13.84 -16.14 -15.61
N VAL A 229 13.09 -16.12 -14.51
CA VAL A 229 13.22 -15.09 -13.44
C VAL A 229 14.50 -15.26 -12.62
N GLU A 230 14.90 -16.49 -12.34
CA GLU A 230 16.06 -16.77 -11.49
C GLU A 230 17.38 -16.95 -12.28
N ASN A 231 17.34 -16.80 -13.59
CA ASN A 231 18.53 -16.88 -14.44
C ASN A 231 19.23 -15.51 -14.49
N GLU A 232 20.46 -15.45 -14.01
CA GLU A 232 21.26 -14.22 -13.96
C GLU A 232 21.64 -13.69 -15.36
N HIS A 233 21.58 -14.53 -16.39
CA HIS A 233 21.77 -14.10 -17.78
C HIS A 233 20.53 -13.40 -18.36
N HIS A 234 19.35 -13.66 -17.79
CA HIS A 234 18.11 -13.06 -18.26
C HIS A 234 17.74 -11.80 -17.48
N CYS A 235 18.04 -11.75 -16.17
CA CYS A 235 17.71 -10.60 -15.33
C CYS A 235 18.48 -10.60 -13.99
N ASP A 236 18.48 -9.45 -13.30
CA ASP A 236 19.16 -9.26 -12.01
C ASP A 236 18.25 -9.55 -10.80
N PHE A 237 17.14 -10.27 -10.98
CA PHE A 237 16.16 -10.49 -9.92
C PHE A 237 16.74 -11.17 -8.66
N LYS A 238 17.59 -12.17 -8.87
CA LYS A 238 18.27 -12.89 -7.78
C LYS A 238 19.19 -11.96 -6.97
N LYS A 239 19.90 -11.05 -7.66
CA LYS A 239 20.76 -10.04 -7.02
C LYS A 239 19.94 -9.05 -6.19
N LEU A 240 18.83 -8.56 -6.75
CA LEU A 240 17.92 -7.66 -6.02
C LEU A 240 17.34 -8.34 -4.77
N ARG A 241 16.90 -9.61 -4.88
CA ARG A 241 16.40 -10.38 -3.73
C ARG A 241 17.49 -10.56 -2.68
N SER A 242 18.71 -10.89 -3.07
CA SER A 242 19.83 -11.02 -2.16
C SER A 242 20.10 -9.72 -1.41
N LEU A 243 20.16 -8.60 -2.11
CA LEU A 243 20.38 -7.28 -1.52
C LEU A 243 19.30 -6.93 -0.48
N LEU A 244 18.04 -7.13 -0.81
CA LEU A 244 16.91 -6.70 0.05
C LEU A 244 16.73 -7.58 1.29
N ILE A 245 16.96 -8.90 1.16
CA ILE A 245 16.53 -9.86 2.19
C ILE A 245 17.72 -10.53 2.88
N ARG A 246 18.78 -10.89 2.12
CA ARG A 246 19.84 -11.76 2.67
C ARG A 246 21.06 -10.99 3.14
N THR A 247 21.61 -10.14 2.27
CA THR A 247 22.96 -9.59 2.51
C THR A 247 22.92 -8.21 3.16
N HIS A 248 22.09 -7.29 2.69
CA HIS A 248 22.16 -5.88 3.05
C HIS A 248 20.87 -5.36 3.72
N MET A 249 20.04 -6.24 4.30
CA MET A 249 18.83 -5.81 5.01
C MET A 249 19.15 -4.93 6.21
N LEU A 250 20.16 -5.31 7.01
CA LEU A 250 20.59 -4.53 8.17
C LEU A 250 21.20 -3.20 7.73
N ASP A 251 22.01 -3.18 6.67
CA ASP A 251 22.60 -1.97 6.15
C ASP A 251 21.55 -0.97 5.65
N LEU A 252 20.47 -1.46 5.05
CA LEU A 252 19.32 -0.62 4.67
C LEU A 252 18.64 0.02 5.88
N ILE A 253 18.53 -0.72 6.99
CA ILE A 253 17.95 -0.21 8.24
C ILE A 253 18.88 0.81 8.85
N THR A 254 20.15 0.47 9.05
CA THR A 254 21.17 1.34 9.66
C THR A 254 21.35 2.64 8.85
N ASN A 255 21.49 2.54 7.54
CA ASN A 255 21.62 3.72 6.68
C ASN A 255 20.38 4.62 6.69
N MET A 256 19.19 4.03 6.82
CA MET A 256 17.96 4.81 6.99
C MET A 256 17.96 5.54 8.34
N GLU A 257 18.41 4.90 9.42
CA GLU A 257 18.49 5.51 10.75
C GLU A 257 19.53 6.61 10.82
N GLU A 258 20.76 6.30 10.48
CA GLU A 258 21.92 7.19 10.69
C GLU A 258 21.98 8.34 9.68
N LEU A 259 21.51 8.11 8.44
CA LEU A 259 21.59 9.14 7.40
C LEU A 259 20.24 9.84 7.18
N HIS A 260 19.21 9.09 6.80
CA HIS A 260 17.96 9.70 6.35
C HIS A 260 17.12 10.24 7.50
N TYR A 261 16.97 9.46 8.56
CA TYR A 261 16.18 9.88 9.72
C TYR A 261 16.90 10.98 10.51
N GLU A 262 18.20 10.89 10.74
CA GLU A 262 18.95 11.95 11.43
C GLU A 262 18.96 13.27 10.65
N ASN A 263 19.09 13.24 9.33
CA ASN A 263 18.93 14.45 8.50
C ASN A 263 17.52 15.06 8.62
N TYR A 264 16.49 14.23 8.64
CA TYR A 264 15.13 14.70 8.86
C TYR A 264 14.99 15.32 10.26
N ARG A 265 15.47 14.64 11.29
CA ARG A 265 15.44 15.08 12.67
C ARG A 265 16.19 16.42 12.86
N GLN A 266 17.38 16.54 12.31
CA GLN A 266 18.15 17.78 12.32
C GLN A 266 17.36 18.92 11.66
N THR A 267 16.83 18.72 10.47
CA THR A 267 16.03 19.72 9.76
C THR A 267 14.80 20.15 10.58
N GLN A 268 14.13 19.19 11.23
CA GLN A 268 12.98 19.51 12.08
C GLN A 268 13.39 20.29 13.34
N MET A 269 14.53 19.98 13.95
CA MET A 269 15.04 20.70 15.12
C MET A 269 15.49 22.13 14.77
N GLU A 270 16.08 22.32 13.59
CA GLU A 270 16.49 23.64 13.12
C GLU A 270 15.29 24.54 12.75
N THR A 271 14.25 23.94 12.16
CA THR A 271 13.07 24.69 11.71
C THR A 271 12.02 24.90 12.80
N ARG A 272 11.97 24.02 13.81
CA ARG A 272 11.07 24.17 14.96
C ARG A 272 11.75 25.01 16.02
N LYS A 273 11.37 26.26 16.12
CA LYS A 273 11.61 27.03 17.36
C LYS A 273 10.81 26.35 18.48
N PHE A 274 11.49 26.03 19.59
CA PHE A 274 10.87 25.45 20.77
C PHE A 274 9.66 26.31 21.19
N GLY A 275 8.46 25.73 21.17
CA GLY A 275 7.23 26.38 21.63
C GLY A 275 6.34 26.97 20.54
N GLU A 276 6.74 27.02 19.28
CA GLU A 276 5.81 27.41 18.21
C GLU A 276 5.01 26.18 17.75
N PRO A 277 3.65 26.27 17.75
CA PRO A 277 2.84 25.21 17.15
C PRO A 277 3.23 25.08 15.67
N LYS A 278 3.27 23.84 15.16
CA LYS A 278 3.43 23.58 13.73
C LYS A 278 2.63 24.61 12.94
N VAL A 279 3.28 25.35 12.07
CA VAL A 279 2.57 26.02 10.97
C VAL A 279 1.84 24.88 10.27
N LYS A 280 0.50 24.86 10.39
CA LYS A 280 -0.32 23.90 9.65
C LYS A 280 0.20 23.92 8.23
N LYS A 281 0.69 22.77 7.72
CA LYS A 281 0.96 22.61 6.28
C LYS A 281 -0.21 23.28 5.60
N VAL A 282 0.02 24.19 4.68
CA VAL A 282 -1.05 24.84 3.92
C VAL A 282 -1.80 23.69 3.28
N GLU A 283 -2.87 23.29 3.95
CA GLU A 283 -3.75 22.23 3.47
C GLU A 283 -4.18 22.68 2.09
N ASN A 284 -3.91 21.85 1.11
CA ASN A 284 -4.32 22.15 -0.25
C ASN A 284 -5.81 22.50 -0.20
N PRO A 285 -6.23 23.72 -0.58
CA PRO A 285 -7.60 24.18 -0.40
C PRO A 285 -8.64 23.21 -0.99
N ARG A 286 -8.25 22.43 -2.00
CA ARG A 286 -9.06 21.35 -2.59
C ARG A 286 -9.34 20.18 -1.61
N PHE A 287 -8.35 19.76 -0.80
CA PHE A 287 -8.58 18.71 0.20
C PHE A 287 -9.57 19.16 1.27
N LYS A 288 -9.50 20.43 1.64
CA LYS A 288 -10.42 21.01 2.62
C LYS A 288 -11.85 21.09 2.07
N GLU A 289 -11.98 21.46 0.80
CA GLU A 289 -13.26 21.47 0.10
C GLU A 289 -13.84 20.07 -0.07
N GLU A 290 -13.00 19.08 -0.40
CA GLU A 290 -13.40 17.66 -0.51
C GLU A 290 -13.80 17.09 0.85
N GLU A 291 -13.03 17.37 1.92
CA GLU A 291 -13.35 16.95 3.28
C GLU A 291 -14.66 17.58 3.76
N GLU A 292 -14.86 18.87 3.53
CA GLU A 292 -16.10 19.56 3.85
C GLU A 292 -17.29 19.02 3.05
N ALA A 293 -17.09 18.73 1.76
CA ALA A 293 -18.11 18.14 0.91
C ALA A 293 -18.48 16.72 1.36
N LEU A 294 -17.47 15.90 1.73
CA LEU A 294 -17.69 14.56 2.27
C LEU A 294 -18.41 14.62 3.62
N ARG A 295 -18.01 15.53 4.48
CA ARG A 295 -18.61 15.76 5.78
C ARG A 295 -20.08 16.21 5.67
N ARG A 296 -20.38 17.08 4.71
CA ARG A 296 -21.76 17.49 4.40
C ARG A 296 -22.60 16.31 3.91
N LYS A 297 -22.09 15.54 2.94
CA LYS A 297 -22.77 14.33 2.42
C LYS A 297 -23.04 13.32 3.53
N PHE A 298 -22.06 13.08 4.42
CA PHE A 298 -22.24 12.19 5.56
C PHE A 298 -23.29 12.71 6.53
N THR A 299 -23.26 14.00 6.86
CA THR A 299 -24.27 14.63 7.75
C THR A 299 -25.66 14.56 7.16
N ASP A 300 -25.82 14.78 5.86
CA ASP A 300 -27.10 14.70 5.17
C ASP A 300 -27.62 13.25 5.12
N GLN A 301 -26.73 12.28 4.94
CA GLN A 301 -27.06 10.86 4.96
C GLN A 301 -27.51 10.40 6.35
N VAL A 302 -26.81 10.84 7.41
CA VAL A 302 -27.21 10.58 8.81
C VAL A 302 -28.58 11.17 9.11
N LYS A 303 -28.86 12.42 8.72
CA LYS A 303 -30.16 13.05 8.91
C LYS A 303 -31.29 12.30 8.18
N LEU A 304 -31.00 11.79 6.99
CA LEU A 304 -31.99 11.04 6.20
C LEU A 304 -32.30 9.68 6.87
N GLU A 305 -31.30 8.99 7.39
CA GLU A 305 -31.47 7.74 8.11
C GLU A 305 -32.13 7.95 9.49
N GLU A 306 -31.81 9.02 10.20
CA GLU A 306 -32.53 9.42 11.44
C GLU A 306 -34.01 9.71 11.14
N GLY A 307 -34.32 10.37 10.02
CA GLY A 307 -35.69 10.59 9.59
C GLY A 307 -36.45 9.30 9.32
N ARG A 308 -35.80 8.34 8.64
CA ARG A 308 -36.36 7.00 8.38
C ARG A 308 -36.57 6.23 9.70
N PHE A 309 -35.61 6.31 10.61
CA PHE A 309 -35.71 5.64 11.89
C PHE A 309 -36.88 6.17 12.72
N ARG A 310 -37.07 7.49 12.78
CA ARG A 310 -38.23 8.12 13.46
C ARG A 310 -39.56 7.72 12.85
N GLN A 311 -39.65 7.62 11.51
CA GLN A 311 -40.87 7.14 10.85
C GLN A 311 -41.14 5.68 11.21
N TRP A 312 -40.12 4.85 11.24
CA TRP A 312 -40.24 3.44 11.59
C TRP A 312 -40.63 3.25 13.07
N GLU A 313 -40.05 4.04 13.96
CA GLU A 313 -40.40 4.09 15.39
C GLU A 313 -41.87 4.48 15.58
N GLN A 314 -42.35 5.51 14.89
CA GLN A 314 -43.76 5.91 14.93
C GLN A 314 -44.68 4.78 14.40
N HIS A 315 -44.28 4.12 13.36
CA HIS A 315 -45.06 2.96 12.82
C HIS A 315 -45.14 1.81 13.83
N LEU A 316 -44.02 1.48 14.47
CA LEU A 316 -43.99 0.45 15.51
C LEU A 316 -44.84 0.79 16.71
N ILE A 317 -44.84 2.04 17.15
CA ILE A 317 -45.69 2.54 18.26
C ILE A 317 -47.16 2.40 17.88
N ALA A 318 -47.55 2.83 16.67
CA ALA A 318 -48.92 2.69 16.18
C ALA A 318 -49.38 1.25 16.07
N GLU A 319 -48.51 0.35 15.58
CA GLU A 319 -48.78 -1.08 15.48
C GLU A 319 -48.90 -1.73 16.87
N ARG A 320 -48.06 -1.39 17.82
CA ARG A 320 -48.15 -1.81 19.22
C ARG A 320 -49.48 -1.40 19.84
N ASP A 321 -49.88 -0.14 19.66
CA ASP A 321 -51.11 0.38 20.21
C ASP A 321 -52.34 -0.27 19.58
N ARG A 322 -52.29 -0.58 18.29
CA ARG A 322 -53.30 -1.40 17.59
C ARG A 322 -53.43 -2.81 18.18
N LEU A 323 -52.31 -3.49 18.32
CA LEU A 323 -52.24 -4.84 18.87
C LEU A 323 -52.74 -4.89 20.33
N ASN A 324 -52.41 -3.89 21.13
CA ASN A 324 -52.90 -3.75 22.51
C ASN A 324 -54.42 -3.60 22.54
N LYS A 325 -54.98 -2.79 21.63
CA LYS A 325 -56.45 -2.63 21.54
C LYS A 325 -57.13 -3.91 21.09
N ASP A 326 -56.51 -4.63 20.12
CA ASP A 326 -57.02 -5.94 19.66
C ASP A 326 -56.94 -6.97 20.80
N LEU A 327 -55.91 -6.93 21.62
CA LEU A 327 -55.74 -7.79 22.79
C LEU A 327 -56.77 -7.46 23.90
N GLU A 328 -57.08 -6.19 24.15
CA GLU A 328 -58.14 -5.77 25.10
C GLU A 328 -59.53 -6.23 24.61
N THR A 329 -59.82 -6.11 23.31
CA THR A 329 -61.08 -6.58 22.73
C THR A 329 -61.21 -8.09 22.83
N ALA A 330 -60.16 -8.84 22.57
CA ALA A 330 -60.11 -10.30 22.70
C ALA A 330 -60.28 -10.73 24.18
N HIS A 331 -59.64 -10.05 25.12
CA HIS A 331 -59.81 -10.30 26.56
C HIS A 331 -61.25 -10.01 27.02
N GLY A 332 -61.86 -8.95 26.47
CA GLY A 332 -63.27 -8.66 26.72
C GLY A 332 -64.21 -9.78 26.25
N ALA A 333 -63.96 -10.28 25.04
CA ALA A 333 -64.71 -11.41 24.46
C ALA A 333 -64.54 -12.71 25.27
N ILE A 334 -63.33 -13.00 25.73
CA ILE A 334 -63.05 -14.18 26.58
C ILE A 334 -63.85 -14.08 27.88
N LYS A 335 -63.82 -12.93 28.57
CA LYS A 335 -64.57 -12.72 29.81
C LYS A 335 -66.09 -12.89 29.59
N GLN A 336 -66.63 -12.43 28.45
CA GLN A 336 -68.04 -12.62 28.13
C GLN A 336 -68.35 -14.08 27.95
N LEU A 337 -67.54 -14.81 27.19
CA LEU A 337 -67.71 -16.25 26.99
C LEU A 337 -67.58 -17.06 28.28
N GLU A 338 -66.63 -16.71 29.14
CA GLU A 338 -66.50 -17.32 30.48
C GLU A 338 -67.74 -17.11 31.33
N ALA A 339 -68.31 -15.88 31.34
CA ALA A 339 -69.54 -15.58 32.03
C ALA A 339 -70.77 -16.36 31.47
N GLU A 340 -70.85 -16.50 30.14
CA GLU A 340 -71.89 -17.31 29.50
C GLU A 340 -71.73 -18.80 29.86
N ILE A 341 -70.55 -19.35 29.89
CA ILE A 341 -70.27 -20.73 30.29
C ILE A 341 -70.68 -20.93 31.77
N GLU A 342 -70.31 -20.01 32.67
CA GLU A 342 -70.76 -20.07 34.09
C GLU A 342 -72.27 -20.02 34.21
N ALA A 343 -72.95 -19.13 33.48
CA ALA A 343 -74.41 -19.02 33.48
C ALA A 343 -75.10 -20.34 32.98
N MET A 344 -74.55 -20.91 31.89
CA MET A 344 -75.03 -22.20 31.38
C MET A 344 -74.76 -23.36 32.37
N GLN A 345 -73.64 -23.40 33.04
CA GLN A 345 -73.34 -24.39 34.08
C GLN A 345 -74.29 -24.28 35.29
N MET A 346 -74.60 -23.04 35.71
CA MET A 346 -75.55 -22.78 36.81
C MET A 346 -76.95 -23.19 36.40
N SER A 347 -77.40 -22.94 35.14
CA SER A 347 -78.69 -23.35 34.64
C SER A 347 -78.84 -24.90 34.50
N ALA A 348 -77.69 -25.57 34.14
CA ALA A 348 -77.67 -27.04 34.07
C ALA A 348 -77.66 -27.72 35.46
N ARG A 349 -77.28 -27.02 36.53
CA ARG A 349 -77.30 -27.54 37.89
C ARG A 349 -78.64 -27.27 38.63
N ALA A 350 -79.52 -26.47 38.06
CA ALA A 350 -80.86 -26.28 38.66
C ALA A 350 -81.71 -27.60 38.61
N PRO A 351 -82.16 -28.07 39.73
CA PRO A 351 -82.93 -29.30 39.77
C PRO A 351 -84.23 -29.09 38.99
N ARG A 352 -84.54 -30.00 37.99
CA ARG A 352 -85.82 -30.07 37.36
C ARG A 352 -86.83 -30.37 38.43
N ARG A 353 -87.81 -29.47 38.65
CA ARG A 353 -89.03 -29.70 39.38
C ARG A 353 -90.07 -30.37 38.45
#